data_de2728147b376161beedb56b805ed49f
#
_entry.id   de2728147b376161beedb56b805ed49f
#
_cell.length_a   1.000
_cell.length_b   1.000
_cell.length_c   1.000
_cell.angle_alpha   90.00
_cell.angle_beta   90.00
_cell.angle_gamma   90.00
#
_symmetry.space_group_name_H-M   'P 1'
#
loop_
_entity.id
_entity.type
_entity.pdbx_description
1 polymer ?
#
loop_
_entity_poly.entity_id
_entity_poly.type
_entity_poly.pdbx_seq_one_letter_code
_entity_poly.pdbx_strand_id
1 'polypeptide(L)'
;MQNIITMQVLSATSEKGFSLDELVFRTKELFEKEGLASFVGLILELVDERICLKMVQGKIQDGSHACCLSPEYAHHDLTDRQFRTSVGKVIIRWRRLKCTGCGKTVIPLRQFLDLELYQSKSSELEKLVTEVVSEQSYRRSSSHMELIGSIPVAKSTAHRWVAQSDCDKLDSSDETLDLLFADGTGYKRRPDDDRDINNRGELRVALGVDKSGSIAPLGAFSGKSWKEIACAVNGRTDTDEPVADMLISDGERGLEQNLSVLCGDHQRCHWHLVRDLNYTMWQDTAGKLERKETQKELAAIIGIEIPEEDFEQVCDDDKDALEDAVAGAERDIRKLIGKLLDKGYQTAAEYLIRASKNMFGYARRWLKTGIVTPRVSSMIERMMRELARRLKRMAFGWSEDGAAKMARIIIKRFTSAGQWEKYWRERLRIQNNVMLVLRNIKAENPQTLGQ
;
A
#
# COMPACT_ATOMS: atom_id res chain seq x y z
N MET A 1 -40.72 9.54 -24.20
CA MET A 1 -40.48 8.12 -24.56
C MET A 1 -40.25 7.34 -23.27
N GLN A 2 -41.09 6.32 -23.01
CA GLN A 2 -40.81 5.37 -21.91
C GLN A 2 -39.67 4.47 -22.38
N ASN A 3 -38.51 4.57 -21.76
CA ASN A 3 -37.41 3.64 -21.99
C ASN A 3 -37.72 2.36 -21.22
N ILE A 4 -38.19 1.35 -21.91
CA ILE A 4 -38.51 0.02 -21.35
C ILE A 4 -37.27 -0.86 -21.51
N ILE A 5 -36.70 -1.30 -20.40
CA ILE A 5 -35.72 -2.37 -20.43
C ILE A 5 -36.47 -3.67 -20.60
N THR A 6 -36.47 -4.22 -21.80
CA THR A 6 -37.05 -5.54 -22.06
C THR A 6 -35.96 -6.60 -21.91
N MET A 7 -35.97 -7.35 -20.81
CA MET A 7 -35.21 -8.58 -20.69
C MET A 7 -36.01 -9.69 -21.33
N GLN A 8 -35.60 -10.13 -22.54
CA GLN A 8 -36.14 -11.35 -23.13
C GLN A 8 -35.38 -12.53 -22.58
N VAL A 9 -36.00 -13.30 -21.70
CA VAL A 9 -35.52 -14.64 -21.36
C VAL A 9 -36.02 -15.56 -22.49
N LEU A 10 -35.17 -15.79 -23.48
CA LEU A 10 -35.41 -16.85 -24.46
C LEU A 10 -35.23 -18.20 -23.77
N SER A 11 -36.30 -18.76 -23.23
CA SER A 11 -36.30 -20.18 -22.86
C SER A 11 -36.20 -20.98 -24.16
N ALA A 12 -35.03 -21.45 -24.52
CA ALA A 12 -34.91 -22.53 -25.44
C ALA A 12 -35.54 -23.76 -24.75
N THR A 13 -36.77 -24.08 -25.09
CA THR A 13 -37.41 -25.32 -24.72
C THR A 13 -36.69 -26.45 -25.47
N SER A 14 -35.50 -26.81 -24.98
CA SER A 14 -34.88 -28.05 -25.36
C SER A 14 -35.62 -29.17 -24.62
N GLU A 15 -36.14 -30.16 -25.32
CA GLU A 15 -36.73 -31.35 -24.72
C GLU A 15 -35.78 -32.09 -23.74
N LYS A 16 -34.49 -31.75 -23.77
CA LYS A 16 -33.42 -32.30 -22.91
C LYS A 16 -33.16 -31.53 -21.60
N GLY A 17 -33.83 -30.40 -21.39
CA GLY A 17 -33.54 -29.53 -20.24
C GLY A 17 -32.13 -28.91 -20.27
N PHE A 18 -31.76 -28.23 -19.21
CA PHE A 18 -30.42 -27.62 -19.00
C PHE A 18 -29.97 -27.85 -17.55
N SER A 19 -28.65 -27.88 -17.34
CA SER A 19 -28.09 -28.01 -16.02
C SER A 19 -28.08 -26.66 -15.27
N LEU A 20 -28.04 -26.71 -13.93
CA LEU A 20 -27.85 -25.52 -13.11
C LEU A 20 -26.57 -24.78 -13.47
N ASP A 21 -25.48 -25.54 -13.71
CA ASP A 21 -24.17 -24.99 -14.07
C ASP A 21 -24.21 -24.25 -15.40
N GLU A 22 -24.94 -24.77 -16.38
CA GLU A 22 -25.13 -24.06 -17.65
C GLU A 22 -25.90 -22.77 -17.48
N LEU A 23 -26.98 -22.78 -16.70
CA LEU A 23 -27.73 -21.56 -16.40
C LEU A 23 -26.88 -20.52 -15.71
N VAL A 24 -26.12 -20.91 -14.67
CA VAL A 24 -25.20 -20.02 -13.95
C VAL A 24 -24.14 -19.48 -14.89
N PHE A 25 -23.52 -20.35 -15.71
CA PHE A 25 -22.50 -19.95 -16.67
C PHE A 25 -23.03 -18.94 -17.69
N ARG A 26 -24.19 -19.19 -18.30
CA ARG A 26 -24.80 -18.29 -19.29
C ARG A 26 -25.25 -16.95 -18.68
N THR A 27 -25.80 -16.99 -17.48
CA THR A 27 -26.19 -15.78 -16.75
C THR A 27 -24.96 -14.91 -16.43
N LYS A 28 -23.89 -15.55 -15.93
CA LYS A 28 -22.64 -14.87 -15.65
C LYS A 28 -22.02 -14.28 -16.92
N GLU A 29 -21.94 -15.07 -18.00
CA GLU A 29 -21.44 -14.63 -19.29
C GLU A 29 -22.20 -13.40 -19.82
N LEU A 30 -23.54 -13.43 -19.75
CA LEU A 30 -24.37 -12.31 -20.18
C LEU A 30 -24.08 -11.03 -19.38
N PHE A 31 -24.07 -11.13 -18.07
CA PHE A 31 -23.90 -9.93 -17.21
C PHE A 31 -22.46 -9.43 -17.21
N GLU A 32 -21.46 -10.31 -17.21
CA GLU A 32 -20.05 -9.88 -17.18
C GLU A 32 -19.55 -9.34 -18.52
N LYS A 33 -19.98 -9.92 -19.65
CA LYS A 33 -19.50 -9.46 -20.97
C LYS A 33 -20.14 -8.16 -21.43
N GLU A 34 -21.43 -8.04 -21.29
CA GLU A 34 -22.17 -6.92 -21.89
C GLU A 34 -23.26 -6.31 -21.01
N GLY A 35 -23.90 -7.11 -20.15
CA GLY A 35 -25.10 -6.70 -19.43
C GLY A 35 -24.85 -5.55 -18.45
N LEU A 36 -23.84 -5.64 -17.60
CA LEU A 36 -23.53 -4.60 -16.62
C LEU A 36 -23.05 -3.30 -17.29
N ALA A 37 -22.17 -3.41 -18.28
CA ALA A 37 -21.67 -2.26 -19.02
C ALA A 37 -22.78 -1.53 -19.77
N SER A 38 -23.68 -2.29 -20.44
CA SER A 38 -24.86 -1.76 -21.14
C SER A 38 -25.86 -1.12 -20.17
N PHE A 39 -26.06 -1.73 -19.00
CA PHE A 39 -26.94 -1.17 -17.97
C PHE A 39 -26.41 0.17 -17.43
N VAL A 40 -25.12 0.27 -17.15
CA VAL A 40 -24.47 1.54 -16.75
C VAL A 40 -24.59 2.58 -17.88
N GLY A 41 -24.35 2.18 -19.13
CA GLY A 41 -24.53 3.03 -20.30
C GLY A 41 -25.95 3.61 -20.41
N LEU A 42 -26.96 2.76 -20.23
CA LEU A 42 -28.36 3.19 -20.24
C LEU A 42 -28.68 4.20 -19.12
N ILE A 43 -28.22 3.93 -17.88
CA ILE A 43 -28.39 4.90 -16.78
C ILE A 43 -27.79 6.25 -17.15
N LEU A 44 -26.59 6.25 -17.74
CA LEU A 44 -25.89 7.48 -18.12
C LEU A 44 -26.61 8.20 -19.27
N GLU A 45 -27.19 7.48 -20.24
CA GLU A 45 -28.03 8.10 -21.29
C GLU A 45 -29.28 8.78 -20.71
N LEU A 46 -29.94 8.14 -19.74
CA LEU A 46 -31.12 8.73 -19.08
C LEU A 46 -30.74 9.99 -18.28
N VAL A 47 -29.62 9.95 -17.59
CA VAL A 47 -29.08 11.11 -16.84
C VAL A 47 -28.73 12.24 -17.80
N ASP A 48 -28.02 11.93 -18.91
CA ASP A 48 -27.63 12.89 -19.94
C ASP A 48 -28.86 13.61 -20.55
N GLU A 49 -29.87 12.83 -20.94
CA GLU A 49 -31.13 13.38 -21.48
C GLU A 49 -31.79 14.34 -20.51
N ARG A 50 -31.86 13.95 -19.23
CA ARG A 50 -32.53 14.77 -18.21
C ARG A 50 -31.76 16.06 -17.89
N ILE A 51 -30.43 16.01 -17.86
CA ILE A 51 -29.58 17.19 -17.63
C ILE A 51 -29.70 18.14 -18.82
N CYS A 52 -29.54 17.62 -20.05
CA CYS A 52 -29.64 18.43 -21.27
C CYS A 52 -30.99 19.11 -21.41
N LEU A 53 -32.08 18.39 -21.13
CA LEU A 53 -33.45 18.97 -21.13
C LEU A 53 -33.57 20.13 -20.13
N LYS A 54 -33.06 19.97 -18.91
CA LYS A 54 -33.09 21.03 -17.89
C LYS A 54 -32.25 22.24 -18.27
N MET A 55 -31.09 22.04 -18.94
CA MET A 55 -30.28 23.15 -19.43
C MET A 55 -30.95 23.92 -20.57
N VAL A 56 -31.52 23.21 -21.54
CA VAL A 56 -32.27 23.84 -22.63
C VAL A 56 -33.48 24.61 -22.12
N GLN A 57 -34.12 24.15 -21.03
CA GLN A 57 -35.23 24.85 -20.36
C GLN A 57 -34.77 26.00 -19.45
N GLY A 58 -33.47 26.29 -19.35
CA GLY A 58 -32.94 27.33 -18.48
C GLY A 58 -33.04 27.02 -16.97
N LYS A 59 -33.36 25.76 -16.59
CA LYS A 59 -33.53 25.33 -15.18
C LYS A 59 -32.19 25.03 -14.48
N ILE A 60 -31.14 24.77 -15.24
CA ILE A 60 -29.76 24.57 -14.78
C ILE A 60 -28.88 25.42 -15.66
N GLN A 61 -27.99 26.18 -15.04
CA GLN A 61 -26.95 26.94 -15.75
C GLN A 61 -25.60 26.22 -15.68
N ASP A 62 -24.85 26.32 -16.77
CA ASP A 62 -23.44 25.87 -16.79
C ASP A 62 -22.55 26.94 -16.14
N GLY A 63 -22.07 26.67 -14.92
CA GLY A 63 -21.17 27.56 -14.19
C GLY A 63 -19.80 27.77 -14.86
N SER A 64 -19.45 26.98 -15.87
CA SER A 64 -18.18 27.08 -16.62
C SER A 64 -18.26 28.06 -17.81
N HIS A 65 -19.44 28.60 -18.09
CA HIS A 65 -19.71 29.41 -19.29
C HIS A 65 -19.61 30.91 -18.99
N ALA A 66 -18.37 31.38 -18.81
CA ALA A 66 -18.09 32.77 -18.44
C ALA A 66 -18.31 33.83 -19.56
N CYS A 67 -18.58 33.42 -20.81
CA CYS A 67 -18.67 34.34 -21.94
C CYS A 67 -20.09 34.92 -22.21
N CYS A 68 -21.12 34.41 -21.53
CA CYS A 68 -22.51 34.88 -21.65
C CYS A 68 -23.11 35.04 -20.26
N LEU A 69 -23.73 36.19 -19.96
CA LEU A 69 -24.38 36.46 -18.68
C LEU A 69 -25.58 35.54 -18.43
N SER A 70 -26.28 35.14 -19.52
CA SER A 70 -27.40 34.20 -19.48
C SER A 70 -27.31 33.28 -20.70
N PRO A 71 -26.55 32.16 -20.61
CA PRO A 71 -26.40 31.28 -21.73
C PRO A 71 -27.70 30.50 -22.01
N GLU A 72 -28.21 30.61 -23.23
CA GLU A 72 -29.28 29.76 -23.76
C GLU A 72 -28.67 28.64 -24.61
N TYR A 73 -29.17 27.45 -24.48
CA TYR A 73 -28.62 26.25 -25.13
C TYR A 73 -29.63 25.63 -26.10
N ALA A 74 -29.10 25.21 -27.26
CA ALA A 74 -29.81 24.38 -28.23
C ALA A 74 -29.08 23.03 -28.39
N HIS A 75 -29.83 22.00 -28.74
CA HIS A 75 -29.24 20.70 -29.11
C HIS A 75 -28.34 20.87 -30.34
N HIS A 76 -27.16 20.28 -30.30
CA HIS A 76 -26.21 20.32 -31.41
C HIS A 76 -26.11 18.95 -32.09
N ASP A 77 -25.48 17.97 -31.42
CA ASP A 77 -25.32 16.61 -31.94
C ASP A 77 -25.12 15.59 -30.83
N LEU A 78 -24.90 14.33 -31.22
CA LEU A 78 -24.59 13.20 -30.36
C LEU A 78 -23.19 12.68 -30.68
N THR A 79 -22.44 12.31 -29.66
CA THR A 79 -21.09 11.74 -29.82
C THR A 79 -20.92 10.56 -28.89
N ASP A 80 -20.47 9.44 -29.41
CA ASP A 80 -20.20 8.25 -28.60
C ASP A 80 -18.82 8.33 -27.99
N ARG A 81 -18.70 7.95 -26.72
CA ARG A 81 -17.45 7.82 -26.02
C ARG A 81 -17.38 6.53 -25.24
N GLN A 82 -16.24 5.86 -25.32
CA GLN A 82 -16.01 4.60 -24.65
C GLN A 82 -15.14 4.78 -23.42
N PHE A 83 -15.59 4.23 -22.29
CA PHE A 83 -14.85 4.14 -21.03
C PHE A 83 -14.56 2.70 -20.67
N ARG A 84 -13.35 2.44 -20.16
CA ARG A 84 -13.02 1.17 -19.54
C ARG A 84 -13.37 1.24 -18.05
N THR A 85 -14.15 0.29 -17.60
CA THR A 85 -14.59 0.17 -16.20
C THR A 85 -14.39 -1.26 -15.71
N SER A 86 -14.56 -1.52 -14.42
CA SER A 86 -14.52 -2.87 -13.86
C SER A 86 -15.69 -3.74 -14.29
N VAL A 87 -16.77 -3.14 -14.78
CA VAL A 87 -17.92 -3.85 -15.34
C VAL A 87 -17.86 -3.99 -16.87
N GLY A 88 -16.72 -3.69 -17.47
CA GLY A 88 -16.50 -3.79 -18.90
C GLY A 88 -16.34 -2.45 -19.61
N LYS A 89 -16.59 -2.45 -20.93
CA LYS A 89 -16.52 -1.25 -21.76
C LYS A 89 -17.88 -0.57 -21.79
N VAL A 90 -18.02 0.55 -21.10
CA VAL A 90 -19.22 1.37 -21.10
C VAL A 90 -19.15 2.35 -22.26
N ILE A 91 -20.13 2.32 -23.15
CA ILE A 91 -20.29 3.29 -24.22
C ILE A 91 -21.30 4.32 -23.74
N ILE A 92 -20.92 5.59 -23.74
CA ILE A 92 -21.76 6.71 -23.34
C ILE A 92 -22.05 7.52 -24.58
N ARG A 93 -23.34 7.66 -24.93
CA ARG A 93 -23.81 8.56 -25.98
C ARG A 93 -24.10 9.90 -25.38
N TRP A 94 -23.22 10.90 -25.61
CA TRP A 94 -23.31 12.23 -25.02
C TRP A 94 -24.02 13.18 -25.95
N ARG A 95 -24.93 13.99 -25.41
CA ARG A 95 -25.50 15.13 -26.11
C ARG A 95 -24.56 16.31 -25.97
N ARG A 96 -24.25 16.95 -27.10
CA ARG A 96 -23.58 18.24 -27.09
C ARG A 96 -24.63 19.33 -27.24
N LEU A 97 -24.52 20.36 -26.41
CA LEU A 97 -25.34 21.55 -26.49
C LEU A 97 -24.50 22.72 -26.99
N LYS A 98 -25.08 23.56 -27.80
CA LYS A 98 -24.46 24.78 -28.34
C LYS A 98 -25.11 26.00 -27.73
N CYS A 99 -24.30 26.91 -27.19
CA CYS A 99 -24.81 28.20 -26.74
C CYS A 99 -25.25 29.04 -27.93
N THR A 100 -26.52 29.55 -27.91
CA THR A 100 -27.07 30.34 -29.00
C THR A 100 -26.40 31.72 -29.10
N GLY A 101 -25.92 32.26 -27.96
CA GLY A 101 -25.28 33.57 -27.91
C GLY A 101 -23.87 33.59 -28.44
N CYS A 102 -22.99 32.67 -28.05
CA CYS A 102 -21.56 32.68 -28.43
C CYS A 102 -21.12 31.51 -29.30
N GLY A 103 -22.00 30.54 -29.59
CA GLY A 103 -21.70 29.37 -30.41
C GLY A 103 -20.84 28.30 -29.73
N LYS A 104 -20.42 28.48 -28.50
CA LYS A 104 -19.59 27.51 -27.77
C LYS A 104 -20.36 26.22 -27.47
N THR A 105 -19.69 25.08 -27.64
CA THR A 105 -20.29 23.76 -27.39
C THR A 105 -19.88 23.24 -26.02
N VAL A 106 -20.85 22.68 -25.30
CA VAL A 106 -20.67 22.07 -23.98
C VAL A 106 -21.19 20.63 -23.98
N ILE A 107 -20.66 19.80 -23.11
CA ILE A 107 -21.09 18.42 -22.89
C ILE A 107 -21.55 18.32 -21.42
N PRO A 108 -22.87 18.48 -21.16
CA PRO A 108 -23.37 18.58 -19.78
C PRO A 108 -23.06 17.34 -18.92
N LEU A 109 -23.22 16.14 -19.45
CA LEU A 109 -22.95 14.91 -18.71
C LEU A 109 -21.47 14.80 -18.29
N ARG A 110 -20.53 15.26 -19.14
CA ARG A 110 -19.11 15.25 -18.79
C ARG A 110 -18.84 16.14 -17.58
N GLN A 111 -19.46 17.32 -17.50
CA GLN A 111 -19.31 18.23 -16.38
C GLN A 111 -19.98 17.66 -15.14
N PHE A 112 -21.19 17.10 -15.29
CA PHE A 112 -21.93 16.49 -14.19
C PHE A 112 -21.16 15.32 -13.55
N LEU A 113 -20.49 14.52 -14.37
CA LEU A 113 -19.64 13.40 -13.90
C LEU A 113 -18.22 13.86 -13.52
N ASP A 114 -17.90 15.14 -13.72
CA ASP A 114 -16.58 15.75 -13.49
C ASP A 114 -15.45 14.92 -14.11
N LEU A 115 -15.62 14.57 -15.38
CA LEU A 115 -14.66 13.76 -16.12
C LEU A 115 -13.57 14.66 -16.71
N GLU A 116 -12.33 14.25 -16.53
CA GLU A 116 -11.17 14.93 -17.12
C GLU A 116 -11.19 14.85 -18.66
N LEU A 117 -10.52 15.81 -19.29
CA LEU A 117 -10.25 15.73 -20.73
C LEU A 117 -9.45 14.46 -21.02
N TYR A 118 -9.92 13.67 -21.99
CA TYR A 118 -9.27 12.43 -22.41
C TYR A 118 -9.30 11.28 -21.40
N GLN A 119 -10.00 11.39 -20.30
CA GLN A 119 -10.21 10.26 -19.39
C GLN A 119 -10.88 9.11 -20.15
N SER A 120 -10.29 7.93 -20.12
CA SER A 120 -10.75 6.74 -20.86
C SER A 120 -10.94 5.52 -19.95
N LYS A 121 -10.73 5.70 -18.63
CA LYS A 121 -10.90 4.66 -17.61
C LYS A 121 -11.60 5.24 -16.38
N SER A 122 -12.30 4.40 -15.64
CA SER A 122 -12.82 4.76 -14.32
C SER A 122 -11.72 4.68 -13.26
N SER A 123 -11.80 5.52 -12.23
CA SER A 123 -10.87 5.46 -11.08
C SER A 123 -11.04 4.17 -10.29
N GLU A 124 -12.24 3.58 -10.30
CA GLU A 124 -12.53 2.29 -9.67
C GLU A 124 -11.76 1.15 -10.35
N LEU A 125 -11.72 1.11 -11.69
CA LEU A 125 -10.87 0.15 -12.41
C LEU A 125 -9.39 0.38 -12.12
N GLU A 126 -8.95 1.62 -11.97
CA GLU A 126 -7.58 1.94 -11.60
C GLU A 126 -7.24 1.40 -10.19
N LYS A 127 -8.14 1.56 -9.22
CA LYS A 127 -8.02 0.97 -7.88
C LYS A 127 -7.86 -0.55 -7.98
N LEU A 128 -8.79 -1.22 -8.64
CA LEU A 128 -8.77 -2.69 -8.82
C LEU A 128 -7.46 -3.17 -9.44
N VAL A 129 -7.02 -2.54 -10.53
CA VAL A 129 -5.74 -2.88 -11.18
C VAL A 129 -4.57 -2.71 -10.23
N THR A 130 -4.52 -1.62 -9.48
CA THR A 130 -3.43 -1.33 -8.55
C THR A 130 -3.39 -2.35 -7.42
N GLU A 131 -4.53 -2.71 -6.85
CA GLU A 131 -4.64 -3.73 -5.80
C GLU A 131 -4.17 -5.10 -6.29
N VAL A 132 -4.67 -5.56 -7.43
CA VAL A 132 -4.28 -6.86 -7.99
C VAL A 132 -2.79 -6.89 -8.38
N VAL A 133 -2.26 -5.80 -8.94
CA VAL A 133 -0.85 -5.69 -9.34
C VAL A 133 0.07 -5.63 -8.12
N SER A 134 -0.35 -5.10 -6.99
CA SER A 134 0.47 -5.09 -5.78
C SER A 134 0.66 -6.49 -5.17
N GLU A 135 -0.23 -7.43 -5.45
CA GLU A 135 -0.15 -8.82 -4.96
C GLU A 135 0.67 -9.72 -5.90
N GLN A 136 0.64 -9.46 -7.21
CA GLN A 136 1.21 -10.37 -8.20
C GLN A 136 1.81 -9.65 -9.41
N SER A 137 2.46 -10.39 -10.32
CA SER A 137 3.08 -9.81 -11.51
C SER A 137 2.04 -9.20 -12.45
N TYR A 138 2.41 -8.14 -13.18
CA TYR A 138 1.54 -7.49 -14.18
C TYR A 138 0.93 -8.48 -15.18
N ARG A 139 1.68 -9.51 -15.57
CA ARG A 139 1.18 -10.56 -16.47
C ARG A 139 0.10 -11.42 -15.82
N ARG A 140 0.34 -11.88 -14.59
CA ARG A 140 -0.65 -12.67 -13.84
C ARG A 140 -1.87 -11.83 -13.48
N SER A 141 -1.68 -10.57 -13.10
CA SER A 141 -2.78 -9.65 -12.84
C SER A 141 -3.69 -9.48 -14.06
N SER A 142 -3.10 -9.28 -15.25
CA SER A 142 -3.85 -9.22 -16.51
C SER A 142 -4.69 -10.48 -16.73
N SER A 143 -4.07 -11.66 -16.61
CA SER A 143 -4.77 -12.95 -16.79
C SER A 143 -5.85 -13.20 -15.74
N HIS A 144 -5.61 -12.83 -14.47
CA HIS A 144 -6.59 -13.01 -13.40
C HIS A 144 -7.79 -12.06 -13.53
N MET A 145 -7.57 -10.81 -13.90
CA MET A 145 -8.66 -9.85 -14.14
C MET A 145 -9.55 -10.30 -15.29
N GLU A 146 -8.95 -10.86 -16.34
CA GLU A 146 -9.69 -11.41 -17.48
C GLU A 146 -10.46 -12.69 -17.09
N LEU A 147 -9.83 -13.61 -16.35
CA LEU A 147 -10.43 -14.88 -15.95
C LEU A 147 -11.59 -14.72 -14.94
N ILE A 148 -11.42 -13.84 -13.94
CA ILE A 148 -12.36 -13.71 -12.82
C ILE A 148 -13.45 -12.68 -13.10
N GLY A 149 -13.10 -11.55 -13.72
CA GLY A 149 -13.98 -10.42 -13.89
C GLY A 149 -14.30 -10.07 -15.36
N SER A 150 -13.80 -10.86 -16.33
CA SER A 150 -13.92 -10.55 -17.77
C SER A 150 -13.42 -9.14 -18.13
N ILE A 151 -12.39 -8.64 -17.38
CA ILE A 151 -11.84 -7.30 -17.53
C ILE A 151 -10.50 -7.36 -18.29
N PRO A 152 -10.49 -7.16 -19.61
CA PRO A 152 -9.25 -7.26 -20.40
C PRO A 152 -8.38 -6.03 -20.24
N VAL A 153 -7.44 -6.05 -19.29
CA VAL A 153 -6.41 -5.01 -19.11
C VAL A 153 -5.05 -5.60 -19.45
N ALA A 154 -4.46 -5.17 -20.57
CA ALA A 154 -3.13 -5.64 -20.97
C ALA A 154 -2.07 -5.27 -19.92
N LYS A 155 -1.07 -6.15 -19.72
CA LYS A 155 0.03 -5.95 -18.76
C LYS A 155 0.74 -4.61 -18.87
N SER A 156 0.97 -4.14 -20.12
CA SER A 156 1.60 -2.84 -20.40
C SER A 156 0.71 -1.66 -20.02
N THR A 157 -0.61 -1.81 -20.17
CA THR A 157 -1.59 -0.81 -19.74
C THR A 157 -1.64 -0.72 -18.21
N ALA A 158 -1.70 -1.87 -17.53
CA ALA A 158 -1.68 -1.93 -16.07
C ALA A 158 -0.37 -1.30 -15.52
N HIS A 159 0.77 -1.63 -16.11
CA HIS A 159 2.05 -1.03 -15.74
C HIS A 159 2.04 0.51 -15.89
N ARG A 160 1.56 1.02 -17.03
CA ARG A 160 1.48 2.45 -17.29
C ARG A 160 0.56 3.16 -16.29
N TRP A 161 -0.60 2.59 -15.98
CA TRP A 161 -1.53 3.18 -15.01
C TRP A 161 -0.92 3.26 -13.61
N VAL A 162 -0.29 2.19 -13.14
CA VAL A 162 0.41 2.20 -11.85
C VAL A 162 1.58 3.18 -11.86
N ALA A 163 2.34 3.26 -12.96
CA ALA A 163 3.46 4.21 -13.07
C ALA A 163 2.99 5.68 -13.02
N GLN A 164 1.84 6.00 -13.59
CA GLN A 164 1.25 7.34 -13.64
C GLN A 164 0.44 7.71 -12.39
N SER A 165 -0.01 6.72 -11.61
CA SER A 165 -0.77 6.94 -10.38
C SER A 165 0.11 7.61 -9.32
N ASP A 166 -0.50 8.38 -8.44
CA ASP A 166 0.10 8.99 -7.26
C ASP A 166 -0.35 8.34 -5.94
N CYS A 167 -0.97 7.17 -6.03
CA CYS A 167 -1.46 6.41 -4.87
C CYS A 167 -0.35 5.95 -3.91
N ASP A 168 0.91 5.99 -4.37
CA ASP A 168 2.09 5.65 -3.58
C ASP A 168 2.59 6.81 -2.69
N LYS A 169 2.02 8.00 -2.80
CA LYS A 169 2.36 9.12 -1.93
C LYS A 169 1.97 8.76 -0.49
N LEU A 170 2.92 8.94 0.41
CA LEU A 170 2.74 8.71 1.83
C LEU A 170 2.45 10.05 2.49
N ASP A 171 1.50 10.05 3.42
CA ASP A 171 1.17 11.27 4.16
C ASP A 171 2.31 11.59 5.13
N SER A 172 2.66 12.86 5.27
CA SER A 172 3.56 13.33 6.33
C SER A 172 2.78 13.42 7.64
N SER A 173 3.46 13.14 8.74
CA SER A 173 2.97 13.44 10.09
C SER A 173 3.94 14.44 10.71
N ASP A 174 3.43 15.51 11.26
CA ASP A 174 4.23 16.53 11.96
C ASP A 174 4.48 16.14 13.44
N GLU A 175 3.97 14.98 13.86
CA GLU A 175 4.13 14.48 15.23
C GLU A 175 5.40 13.65 15.37
N THR A 176 6.12 13.85 16.48
CA THR A 176 7.25 13.01 16.89
C THR A 176 6.77 11.57 17.07
N LEU A 177 7.45 10.63 16.42
CA LEU A 177 7.14 9.22 16.49
C LEU A 177 7.65 8.60 17.79
N ASP A 178 6.99 7.57 18.25
CA ASP A 178 7.47 6.75 19.35
C ASP A 178 8.68 5.90 18.94
N LEU A 179 8.55 5.19 17.83
CA LEU A 179 9.59 4.28 17.31
C LEU A 179 9.89 4.54 15.83
N LEU A 180 11.16 4.39 15.47
CA LEU A 180 11.64 4.33 14.10
C LEU A 180 12.22 2.95 13.82
N PHE A 181 11.76 2.31 12.76
CA PHE A 181 12.30 1.07 12.21
C PHE A 181 12.85 1.30 10.82
N ALA A 182 13.98 0.70 10.51
CA ALA A 182 14.51 0.70 9.16
C ALA A 182 15.20 -0.63 8.85
N ASP A 183 15.09 -1.05 7.58
CA ASP A 183 15.70 -2.30 7.10
C ASP A 183 15.93 -2.22 5.58
N GLY A 184 16.88 -3.01 5.08
CA GLY A 184 17.23 -3.12 3.68
C GLY A 184 17.00 -4.52 3.10
N THR A 185 16.61 -4.58 1.83
CA THR A 185 16.47 -5.86 1.13
C THR A 185 16.89 -5.79 -0.33
N GLY A 186 17.64 -6.79 -0.78
CA GLY A 186 18.00 -6.89 -2.19
C GLY A 186 16.82 -7.33 -3.07
N TYR A 187 16.82 -6.91 -4.32
CA TYR A 187 15.88 -7.38 -5.35
C TYR A 187 16.62 -7.52 -6.70
N LYS A 188 15.98 -8.17 -7.67
CA LYS A 188 16.52 -8.27 -9.02
C LYS A 188 16.30 -6.96 -9.77
N ARG A 189 17.38 -6.20 -10.03
CA ARG A 189 17.34 -4.97 -10.80
C ARG A 189 17.36 -5.29 -12.30
N ARG A 190 16.63 -4.51 -13.09
CA ARG A 190 16.79 -4.51 -14.55
C ARG A 190 17.99 -3.64 -14.89
N PRO A 191 18.96 -4.11 -15.68
CA PRO A 191 20.06 -3.28 -16.16
C PRO A 191 19.56 -2.05 -16.89
N ASP A 192 20.25 -0.93 -16.76
CA ASP A 192 19.90 0.31 -17.45
C ASP A 192 20.36 0.26 -18.92
N ASP A 193 21.48 -0.43 -19.20
CA ASP A 193 21.95 -0.76 -20.54
C ASP A 193 22.54 -2.18 -20.59
N ASP A 194 22.87 -2.66 -21.80
CA ASP A 194 23.44 -4.00 -22.02
C ASP A 194 24.85 -4.21 -21.44
N ARG A 195 25.51 -3.14 -20.98
CA ARG A 195 26.85 -3.18 -20.36
C ARG A 195 26.78 -3.26 -18.84
N ASP A 196 25.63 -2.98 -18.25
CA ASP A 196 25.42 -3.06 -16.81
C ASP A 196 25.26 -4.53 -16.36
N ILE A 197 26.35 -5.10 -15.85
CA ILE A 197 26.37 -6.47 -15.36
C ILE A 197 25.70 -6.59 -13.97
N ASN A 198 25.51 -5.46 -13.26
CA ASN A 198 24.92 -5.46 -11.93
C ASN A 198 23.41 -5.55 -11.98
N ASN A 199 22.87 -6.74 -11.82
CA ASN A 199 21.45 -7.01 -11.77
C ASN A 199 20.87 -7.04 -10.34
N ARG A 200 21.61 -6.53 -9.35
CA ARG A 200 21.18 -6.45 -7.95
C ARG A 200 20.82 -5.01 -7.61
N GLY A 201 19.58 -4.80 -7.18
CA GLY A 201 19.11 -3.57 -6.57
C GLY A 201 18.94 -3.75 -5.08
N GLU A 202 18.98 -2.66 -4.35
CA GLU A 202 18.70 -2.60 -2.93
C GLU A 202 17.50 -1.67 -2.68
N LEU A 203 16.55 -2.19 -1.93
CA LEU A 203 15.40 -1.45 -1.45
C LEU A 203 15.55 -1.25 0.05
N ARG A 204 15.49 -0.01 0.49
CA ARG A 204 15.53 0.39 1.90
C ARG A 204 14.18 0.97 2.30
N VAL A 205 13.72 0.59 3.49
CA VAL A 205 12.40 0.95 4.02
C VAL A 205 12.58 1.58 5.38
N ALA A 206 11.83 2.66 5.63
CA ALA A 206 11.70 3.29 6.93
C ALA A 206 10.22 3.32 7.34
N LEU A 207 9.93 2.86 8.54
CA LEU A 207 8.60 2.85 9.15
C LEU A 207 8.67 3.49 10.53
N GLY A 208 7.73 4.36 10.82
CA GLY A 208 7.51 4.90 12.15
C GLY A 208 6.38 4.17 12.87
N VAL A 209 6.34 4.33 14.18
CA VAL A 209 5.18 4.03 15.02
C VAL A 209 4.88 5.28 15.80
N ASP A 210 3.65 5.74 15.76
CA ASP A 210 3.22 6.88 16.55
C ASP A 210 2.92 6.48 18.01
N LYS A 211 2.65 7.48 18.86
CA LYS A 211 2.34 7.26 20.27
C LYS A 211 1.04 6.48 20.51
N SER A 212 0.18 6.34 19.49
CA SER A 212 -1.02 5.50 19.53
C SER A 212 -0.75 4.03 19.20
N GLY A 213 0.48 3.69 18.79
CA GLY A 213 0.87 2.38 18.28
C GLY A 213 0.55 2.15 16.81
N SER A 214 0.08 3.16 16.09
CA SER A 214 -0.23 3.07 14.66
C SER A 214 1.04 3.18 13.82
N ILE A 215 1.10 2.41 12.72
CA ILE A 215 2.26 2.42 11.83
C ILE A 215 2.18 3.61 10.88
N ALA A 216 3.20 4.46 10.91
CA ALA A 216 3.39 5.58 10.01
C ALA A 216 4.47 5.22 8.95
N PRO A 217 4.10 4.98 7.70
CA PRO A 217 5.09 4.69 6.65
C PRO A 217 5.89 5.95 6.30
N LEU A 218 7.20 5.90 6.47
CA LEU A 218 8.09 7.03 6.18
C LEU A 218 8.68 7.00 4.78
N GLY A 219 8.87 5.81 4.21
CA GLY A 219 9.33 5.67 2.84
C GLY A 219 9.81 4.29 2.45
N ALA A 220 9.92 4.11 1.13
CA ALA A 220 10.65 3.03 0.50
C ALA A 220 11.49 3.61 -0.63
N PHE A 221 12.78 3.34 -0.59
CA PHE A 221 13.80 3.97 -1.40
C PHE A 221 14.65 2.91 -2.10
N SER A 222 14.89 3.08 -3.38
CA SER A 222 15.81 2.24 -4.13
C SER A 222 16.96 3.08 -4.67
N GLY A 223 18.16 2.51 -4.67
CA GLY A 223 19.35 3.22 -5.12
C GLY A 223 19.80 4.38 -4.23
N LYS A 224 19.19 4.55 -3.03
CA LYS A 224 19.50 5.62 -2.08
C LYS A 224 20.35 5.11 -0.93
N SER A 225 21.36 5.90 -0.52
CA SER A 225 22.13 5.66 0.69
C SER A 225 21.33 5.95 1.95
N TRP A 226 21.73 5.37 3.08
CA TRP A 226 21.11 5.70 4.38
C TRP A 226 21.20 7.17 4.75
N LYS A 227 22.26 7.87 4.30
CA LYS A 227 22.38 9.32 4.47
C LYS A 227 21.28 10.09 3.73
N GLU A 228 21.01 9.76 2.47
CA GLU A 228 19.93 10.39 1.70
C GLU A 228 18.56 10.06 2.29
N ILE A 229 18.39 8.85 2.82
CA ILE A 229 17.15 8.44 3.49
C ILE A 229 16.96 9.21 4.79
N ALA A 230 18.01 9.36 5.59
CA ALA A 230 17.97 10.16 6.80
C ALA A 230 17.54 11.63 6.51
N CYS A 231 18.12 12.24 5.47
CA CYS A 231 17.69 13.56 5.03
C CYS A 231 16.21 13.60 4.60
N ALA A 232 15.74 12.56 3.88
CA ALA A 232 14.34 12.50 3.44
C ALA A 232 13.36 12.26 4.59
N VAL A 233 13.76 11.53 5.62
CA VAL A 233 12.97 11.28 6.83
C VAL A 233 12.97 12.53 7.71
N ASN A 234 14.10 13.19 7.90
CA ASN A 234 14.22 14.43 8.68
C ASN A 234 13.45 15.59 8.05
N GLY A 235 13.45 15.71 6.73
CA GLY A 235 12.72 16.75 6.01
C GLY A 235 11.18 16.65 6.08
N ARG A 236 10.65 15.68 6.83
CA ARG A 236 9.23 15.55 7.13
C ARG A 236 8.82 16.24 8.44
N THR A 237 9.78 16.64 9.25
CA THR A 237 9.58 17.39 10.48
C THR A 237 10.20 18.77 10.29
N ASP A 238 9.39 19.82 10.45
CA ASP A 238 9.85 21.22 10.41
C ASP A 238 10.44 21.68 11.77
N THR A 239 10.79 20.73 12.64
CA THR A 239 11.26 21.00 14.00
C THR A 239 12.69 20.50 14.20
N ASP A 240 13.43 21.13 15.09
CA ASP A 240 14.75 20.68 15.59
C ASP A 240 14.62 19.46 16.55
N GLU A 241 13.41 18.96 16.74
CA GLU A 241 13.14 17.81 17.61
C GLU A 241 13.49 16.49 16.91
N PRO A 242 13.83 15.44 17.68
CA PRO A 242 14.02 14.11 17.13
C PRO A 242 12.80 13.61 16.35
N VAL A 243 13.04 12.95 15.22
CA VAL A 243 11.97 12.35 14.40
C VAL A 243 11.23 11.25 15.17
N ALA A 244 11.96 10.51 16.02
CA ALA A 244 11.39 9.48 16.88
C ALA A 244 12.11 9.43 18.23
N ASP A 245 11.40 8.94 19.25
CA ASP A 245 11.99 8.75 20.58
C ASP A 245 13.05 7.64 20.55
N MET A 246 12.85 6.56 19.80
CA MET A 246 13.80 5.46 19.73
C MET A 246 13.91 4.82 18.34
N LEU A 247 15.16 4.56 17.90
CA LEU A 247 15.48 3.72 16.74
C LEU A 247 15.57 2.25 17.15
N ILE A 248 14.96 1.34 16.39
CA ILE A 248 15.18 -0.10 16.49
C ILE A 248 15.81 -0.59 15.19
N SER A 249 17.06 -1.11 15.26
CA SER A 249 17.82 -1.54 14.11
C SER A 249 18.37 -2.96 14.21
N ASP A 250 18.62 -3.58 13.04
CA ASP A 250 19.34 -4.85 12.93
C ASP A 250 20.85 -4.69 13.11
N GLY A 251 21.36 -3.44 13.06
CA GLY A 251 22.75 -3.04 13.21
C GLY A 251 23.56 -2.97 11.93
N GLU A 252 22.94 -2.79 10.82
CA GLU A 252 23.63 -2.34 9.63
C GLU A 252 24.36 -1.02 9.93
N ARG A 253 25.69 -0.99 9.74
CA ARG A 253 26.54 0.16 10.14
C ARG A 253 26.05 1.46 9.50
N GLY A 254 25.70 1.44 8.21
CA GLY A 254 25.25 2.62 7.50
C GLY A 254 23.92 3.15 8.02
N LEU A 255 23.02 2.25 8.38
CA LEU A 255 21.71 2.58 8.98
C LEU A 255 21.92 3.25 10.35
N GLU A 256 22.66 2.58 11.24
CA GLU A 256 22.90 3.09 12.61
C GLU A 256 23.55 4.47 12.59
N GLN A 257 24.59 4.67 11.77
CA GLN A 257 25.30 5.95 11.72
C GLN A 257 24.46 7.14 11.24
N ASN A 258 23.49 6.88 10.39
CA ASN A 258 22.71 7.97 9.77
C ASN A 258 21.32 8.17 10.40
N LEU A 259 20.69 7.12 10.93
CA LEU A 259 19.35 7.23 11.49
C LEU A 259 19.34 7.41 13.01
N SER A 260 20.36 6.95 13.74
CA SER A 260 20.40 7.13 15.20
C SER A 260 20.45 8.59 15.61
N VAL A 261 21.02 9.46 14.80
CA VAL A 261 21.10 10.90 15.05
C VAL A 261 19.73 11.61 14.96
N LEU A 262 18.75 10.97 14.34
CA LEU A 262 17.38 11.44 14.23
C LEU A 262 16.49 10.96 15.39
N CYS A 263 17.03 10.18 16.32
CA CYS A 263 16.27 9.57 17.40
C CYS A 263 16.88 9.94 18.75
N GLY A 264 16.04 9.99 19.77
CA GLY A 264 16.47 10.27 21.15
C GLY A 264 17.29 9.11 21.74
N ASP A 265 16.98 7.87 21.36
CA ASP A 265 17.61 6.66 21.89
C ASP A 265 17.73 5.58 20.80
N HIS A 266 18.44 4.47 21.10
CA HIS A 266 18.63 3.37 20.15
C HIS A 266 18.59 2.01 20.82
N GLN A 267 17.82 1.08 20.24
CA GLN A 267 17.75 -0.34 20.62
C GLN A 267 18.28 -1.22 19.49
N ARG A 268 19.24 -2.04 19.80
CA ARG A 268 19.72 -3.11 18.92
C ARG A 268 18.76 -4.30 18.94
N CYS A 269 18.31 -4.78 17.79
CA CYS A 269 17.45 -5.94 17.70
C CYS A 269 18.13 -7.19 18.27
N HIS A 270 17.59 -7.78 19.34
CA HIS A 270 18.17 -8.93 20.02
C HIS A 270 18.20 -10.17 19.12
N TRP A 271 17.19 -10.38 18.29
CA TRP A 271 17.18 -11.53 17.38
C TRP A 271 18.31 -11.47 16.36
N HIS A 272 18.50 -10.31 15.73
CA HIS A 272 19.61 -10.08 14.80
C HIS A 272 20.96 -10.16 15.52
N LEU A 273 21.03 -9.62 16.71
CA LEU A 273 22.26 -9.65 17.51
C LEU A 273 22.78 -11.08 17.74
N VAL A 274 21.91 -11.98 18.18
CA VAL A 274 22.28 -13.39 18.42
C VAL A 274 22.54 -14.13 17.11
N ARG A 275 21.73 -13.88 16.08
CA ARG A 275 21.91 -14.50 14.75
C ARG A 275 23.24 -14.13 14.13
N ASP A 276 23.58 -12.85 14.13
CA ASP A 276 24.73 -12.34 13.39
C ASP A 276 26.04 -12.57 14.12
N LEU A 277 26.01 -12.74 15.45
CA LEU A 277 27.17 -13.25 16.18
C LEU A 277 27.65 -14.63 15.62
N ASN A 278 26.71 -15.50 15.24
CA ASN A 278 27.07 -16.78 14.61
C ASN A 278 27.82 -16.57 13.28
N TYR A 279 27.42 -15.59 12.47
CA TYR A 279 28.10 -15.30 11.20
C TYR A 279 29.49 -14.70 11.41
N THR A 280 29.65 -13.78 12.35
CA THR A 280 30.96 -13.18 12.67
C THR A 280 31.94 -14.21 13.25
N MET A 281 31.47 -15.07 14.15
CA MET A 281 32.28 -16.19 14.64
C MET A 281 32.62 -17.20 13.53
N TRP A 282 31.74 -17.43 12.57
CA TRP A 282 32.02 -18.26 11.40
C TRP A 282 33.12 -17.65 10.53
N GLN A 283 33.11 -16.33 10.35
CA GLN A 283 34.18 -15.61 9.67
C GLN A 283 35.56 -15.77 10.39
N ASP A 284 35.52 -15.81 11.71
CA ASP A 284 36.69 -16.08 12.56
C ASP A 284 37.03 -17.58 12.66
N THR A 285 36.43 -18.43 11.82
CA THR A 285 36.66 -19.89 11.73
C THR A 285 36.26 -20.69 12.98
N ALA A 286 35.45 -20.16 13.87
CA ALA A 286 34.96 -20.84 15.07
C ALA A 286 34.15 -22.12 14.76
N GLY A 287 34.32 -23.16 15.56
CA GLY A 287 33.61 -24.43 15.43
C GLY A 287 32.09 -24.30 15.64
N LYS A 288 31.28 -25.14 14.96
CA LYS A 288 29.82 -25.09 15.02
C LYS A 288 29.26 -25.23 16.43
N LEU A 289 29.85 -26.07 17.25
CA LEU A 289 29.42 -26.29 18.64
C LEU A 289 29.64 -25.03 19.48
N GLU A 290 30.83 -24.49 19.40
CA GLU A 290 31.25 -23.29 20.11
C GLU A 290 30.41 -22.08 19.73
N ARG A 291 30.13 -21.90 18.44
CA ARG A 291 29.21 -20.84 17.96
C ARG A 291 27.83 -20.94 18.61
N LYS A 292 27.27 -22.16 18.71
CA LYS A 292 25.98 -22.38 19.37
C LYS A 292 25.99 -22.11 20.87
N GLU A 293 27.11 -22.49 21.55
CA GLU A 293 27.25 -22.22 22.99
C GLU A 293 27.37 -20.73 23.25
N THR A 294 28.15 -20.01 22.47
CA THR A 294 28.33 -18.57 22.58
C THR A 294 27.01 -17.82 22.27
N GLN A 295 26.21 -18.28 21.27
CA GLN A 295 24.88 -17.74 21.01
C GLN A 295 23.93 -17.91 22.20
N LYS A 296 23.96 -19.07 22.86
CA LYS A 296 23.16 -19.33 24.06
C LYS A 296 23.60 -18.46 25.22
N GLU A 297 24.92 -18.30 25.41
CA GLU A 297 25.47 -17.42 26.45
C GLU A 297 25.04 -15.97 26.22
N LEU A 298 25.15 -15.46 24.98
CA LEU A 298 24.69 -14.12 24.64
C LEU A 298 23.18 -13.97 24.87
N ALA A 299 22.37 -14.93 24.39
CA ALA A 299 20.91 -14.89 24.56
C ALA A 299 20.48 -14.86 26.02
N ALA A 300 21.19 -15.59 26.89
CA ALA A 300 20.92 -15.56 28.33
C ALA A 300 21.28 -14.20 28.95
N ILE A 301 22.42 -13.61 28.56
CA ILE A 301 22.84 -12.29 29.09
C ILE A 301 21.85 -11.19 28.71
N ILE A 302 21.36 -11.18 27.48
CA ILE A 302 20.43 -10.12 26.99
C ILE A 302 18.98 -10.40 27.33
N GLY A 303 18.67 -11.54 27.94
CA GLY A 303 17.32 -11.98 28.29
C GLY A 303 16.69 -11.30 29.51
N ILE A 304 17.05 -10.04 29.80
CA ILE A 304 16.49 -9.28 30.91
C ILE A 304 15.03 -8.97 30.65
N GLU A 305 14.16 -9.32 31.58
CA GLU A 305 12.74 -9.01 31.53
C GLU A 305 12.47 -7.72 32.30
N ILE A 306 11.56 -6.91 31.78
CA ILE A 306 11.02 -5.75 32.49
C ILE A 306 9.79 -6.18 33.28
N PRO A 307 9.48 -5.54 34.44
CA PRO A 307 8.27 -5.84 35.20
C PRO A 307 7.01 -5.75 34.34
N GLU A 308 6.05 -6.65 34.56
CA GLU A 308 4.77 -6.70 33.85
C GLU A 308 3.73 -5.73 34.42
N GLU A 309 3.94 -5.28 35.69
CA GLU A 309 3.07 -4.34 36.36
C GLU A 309 3.11 -2.95 35.70
N ASP A 310 2.05 -2.17 35.92
CA ASP A 310 2.01 -0.77 35.50
C ASP A 310 3.15 0.01 36.17
N PHE A 311 3.88 0.82 35.42
CA PHE A 311 5.08 1.53 35.86
C PHE A 311 4.89 2.31 37.18
N GLU A 312 3.68 2.87 37.38
CA GLU A 312 3.35 3.62 38.61
C GLU A 312 3.17 2.71 39.83
N GLN A 313 2.96 1.39 39.63
CA GLN A 313 2.78 0.40 40.68
C GLN A 313 4.07 -0.33 41.03
N VAL A 314 5.08 -0.26 40.16
CA VAL A 314 6.40 -0.88 40.41
C VAL A 314 7.14 -0.11 41.47
N CYS A 315 7.55 -0.82 42.53
CA CYS A 315 8.29 -0.21 43.64
C CYS A 315 9.72 0.17 43.21
N ASP A 316 10.34 1.08 43.97
CA ASP A 316 11.70 1.54 43.66
C ASP A 316 12.73 0.42 43.75
N ASP A 317 12.52 -0.55 44.69
CA ASP A 317 13.41 -1.73 44.83
C ASP A 317 13.42 -2.58 43.54
N ASP A 318 12.29 -2.74 42.84
CA ASP A 318 12.20 -3.47 41.57
C ASP A 318 12.84 -2.70 40.41
N LYS A 319 12.73 -1.35 40.41
CA LYS A 319 13.43 -0.50 39.45
C LYS A 319 14.95 -0.56 39.63
N ASP A 320 15.41 -0.50 40.88
CA ASP A 320 16.82 -0.66 41.25
C ASP A 320 17.34 -2.05 40.87
N ALA A 321 16.56 -3.11 41.13
CA ALA A 321 16.89 -4.47 40.71
C ALA A 321 17.03 -4.61 39.17
N LEU A 322 16.16 -3.97 38.41
CA LEU A 322 16.28 -3.91 36.91
C LEU A 322 17.55 -3.16 36.49
N GLU A 323 17.86 -2.03 37.11
CA GLU A 323 19.09 -1.26 36.83
C GLU A 323 20.33 -2.09 37.14
N ASP A 324 20.37 -2.78 38.27
CA ASP A 324 21.44 -3.70 38.66
C ASP A 324 21.57 -4.88 37.70
N ALA A 325 20.45 -5.43 37.21
CA ALA A 325 20.44 -6.51 36.22
C ALA A 325 21.05 -6.05 34.89
N VAL A 326 20.69 -4.84 34.43
CA VAL A 326 21.27 -4.24 33.21
C VAL A 326 22.79 -4.03 33.41
N ALA A 327 23.20 -3.46 34.53
CA ALA A 327 24.62 -3.25 34.84
C ALA A 327 25.40 -4.58 34.93
N GLY A 328 24.76 -5.63 35.49
CA GLY A 328 25.27 -6.99 35.53
C GLY A 328 25.50 -7.57 34.14
N ALA A 329 24.47 -7.48 33.28
CA ALA A 329 24.54 -7.95 31.91
C ALA A 329 25.62 -7.22 31.09
N GLU A 330 25.78 -5.92 31.28
CA GLU A 330 26.89 -5.17 30.64
C GLU A 330 28.26 -5.66 31.08
N ARG A 331 28.44 -6.03 32.34
CA ARG A 331 29.68 -6.67 32.82
C ARG A 331 29.89 -8.03 32.15
N ASP A 332 28.83 -8.83 32.02
CA ASP A 332 28.95 -10.15 31.40
C ASP A 332 29.17 -10.09 29.88
N ILE A 333 28.61 -9.09 29.18
CA ILE A 333 28.96 -8.80 27.79
C ILE A 333 30.48 -8.48 27.66
N ARG A 334 31.02 -7.64 28.56
CA ARG A 334 32.48 -7.37 28.55
C ARG A 334 33.32 -8.62 28.78
N LYS A 335 32.90 -9.52 29.67
CA LYS A 335 33.57 -10.82 29.88
C LYS A 335 33.48 -11.69 28.62
N LEU A 336 32.29 -11.75 27.98
CA LEU A 336 32.14 -12.50 26.74
C LEU A 336 33.04 -11.97 25.62
N ILE A 337 33.14 -10.64 25.47
CA ILE A 337 34.06 -10.01 24.53
C ILE A 337 35.49 -10.41 24.83
N GLY A 338 35.94 -10.38 26.09
CA GLY A 338 37.25 -10.84 26.51
C GLY A 338 37.50 -12.29 26.12
N LYS A 339 36.60 -13.21 26.42
CA LYS A 339 36.68 -14.62 26.00
C LYS A 339 36.83 -14.79 24.48
N LEU A 340 36.12 -13.97 23.68
CA LEU A 340 36.25 -14.02 22.22
C LEU A 340 37.64 -13.54 21.74
N LEU A 341 38.16 -12.49 22.32
CA LEU A 341 39.53 -11.97 22.02
C LEU A 341 40.59 -12.98 22.41
N ASP A 342 40.52 -13.60 23.60
CA ASP A 342 41.44 -14.60 24.08
C ASP A 342 41.52 -15.83 23.14
N LYS A 343 40.42 -16.14 22.47
CA LYS A 343 40.32 -17.22 21.48
C LYS A 343 40.68 -16.78 20.06
N GLY A 344 41.00 -15.51 19.86
CA GLY A 344 41.35 -14.95 18.54
C GLY A 344 40.14 -14.63 17.63
N TYR A 345 38.93 -14.60 18.15
CA TYR A 345 37.68 -14.26 17.39
C TYR A 345 37.50 -12.76 17.32
N GLN A 346 38.35 -12.10 16.56
CA GLN A 346 38.42 -10.64 16.46
C GLN A 346 37.18 -10.03 15.88
N THR A 347 36.64 -10.60 14.78
CA THR A 347 35.45 -10.08 14.10
C THR A 347 34.18 -10.14 14.99
N ALA A 348 34.07 -11.25 15.73
CA ALA A 348 32.96 -11.43 16.68
C ALA A 348 33.06 -10.48 17.88
N ALA A 349 34.26 -10.27 18.41
CA ALA A 349 34.48 -9.33 19.51
C ALA A 349 34.18 -7.89 19.08
N GLU A 350 34.70 -7.44 17.94
CA GLU A 350 34.40 -6.11 17.38
C GLU A 350 32.91 -5.89 17.14
N TYR A 351 32.21 -6.94 16.68
CA TYR A 351 30.76 -6.91 16.50
C TYR A 351 30.03 -6.64 17.82
N LEU A 352 30.38 -7.37 18.89
CA LEU A 352 29.76 -7.18 20.21
C LEU A 352 30.14 -5.84 20.85
N ILE A 353 31.40 -5.38 20.71
CA ILE A 353 31.86 -4.06 21.20
C ILE A 353 30.98 -2.95 20.60
N ARG A 354 30.72 -3.00 19.29
CA ARG A 354 29.88 -2.01 18.64
C ARG A 354 28.43 -2.07 19.11
N ALA A 355 27.89 -3.28 19.25
CA ALA A 355 26.49 -3.49 19.63
C ALA A 355 26.23 -3.17 21.12
N SER A 356 27.22 -3.33 22.00
CA SER A 356 27.03 -3.27 23.47
C SER A 356 26.40 -1.97 23.97
N LYS A 357 26.63 -0.86 23.29
CA LYS A 357 26.08 0.46 23.65
C LYS A 357 24.53 0.50 23.60
N ASN A 358 23.94 -0.28 22.70
CA ASN A 358 22.52 -0.19 22.35
C ASN A 358 21.73 -1.48 22.62
N MET A 359 22.31 -2.42 23.42
CA MET A 359 21.65 -3.70 23.73
C MET A 359 20.49 -3.55 24.71
N PHE A 360 20.52 -2.55 25.58
CA PHE A 360 19.59 -2.40 26.70
C PHE A 360 18.81 -1.07 26.64
N GLY A 361 18.69 -0.47 25.47
CA GLY A 361 17.92 0.76 25.26
C GLY A 361 16.48 0.63 25.71
N TYR A 362 15.83 -0.52 25.47
CA TYR A 362 14.48 -0.82 25.88
C TYR A 362 14.29 -0.75 27.41
N ALA A 363 15.21 -1.32 28.18
CA ALA A 363 15.17 -1.32 29.65
C ALA A 363 15.44 0.08 30.23
N ARG A 364 16.43 0.79 29.70
CA ARG A 364 16.72 2.18 30.11
C ARG A 364 15.56 3.13 29.81
N ARG A 365 14.90 2.95 28.65
CA ARG A 365 13.73 3.74 28.31
C ARG A 365 12.59 3.44 29.28
N TRP A 366 12.35 2.17 29.59
CA TRP A 366 11.33 1.79 30.56
C TRP A 366 11.60 2.39 31.95
N LEU A 367 12.83 2.30 32.45
CA LEU A 367 13.24 2.91 33.73
C LEU A 367 13.00 4.42 33.75
N LYS A 368 13.16 5.09 32.61
CA LYS A 368 12.99 6.55 32.49
C LYS A 368 11.54 6.99 32.31
N THR A 369 10.74 6.23 31.58
CA THR A 369 9.43 6.67 31.07
C THR A 369 8.28 5.72 31.34
N GLY A 370 8.52 4.49 31.79
CA GLY A 370 7.53 3.44 31.89
C GLY A 370 7.07 2.82 30.57
N ILE A 371 7.60 3.31 29.44
CA ILE A 371 7.15 2.87 28.11
C ILE A 371 7.83 1.56 27.72
N VAL A 372 7.01 0.52 27.50
CA VAL A 372 7.48 -0.79 27.02
C VAL A 372 7.89 -0.69 25.55
N THR A 373 9.12 -1.07 25.26
CA THR A 373 9.69 -1.01 23.92
C THR A 373 10.02 -2.42 23.40
N PRO A 374 9.70 -2.74 22.13
CA PRO A 374 10.09 -4.02 21.53
C PRO A 374 11.60 -4.22 21.51
N ARG A 375 12.07 -5.40 21.90
CA ARG A 375 13.48 -5.79 21.81
C ARG A 375 13.89 -6.30 20.44
N VAL A 376 12.92 -6.45 19.53
CA VAL A 376 13.09 -7.05 18.21
C VAL A 376 12.41 -6.22 17.13
N SER A 377 12.93 -6.31 15.92
CA SER A 377 12.43 -5.60 14.74
C SER A 377 11.34 -6.35 13.97
N SER A 378 10.53 -7.19 14.65
CA SER A 378 9.55 -8.07 14.00
C SER A 378 8.51 -7.33 13.15
N MET A 379 8.20 -6.08 13.47
CA MET A 379 7.27 -5.25 12.71
C MET A 379 7.78 -5.00 11.30
N ILE A 380 9.00 -4.48 11.17
CA ILE A 380 9.57 -4.21 9.85
C ILE A 380 9.86 -5.52 9.10
N GLU A 381 10.28 -6.58 9.78
CA GLU A 381 10.50 -7.88 9.16
C GLU A 381 9.24 -8.46 8.52
N ARG A 382 8.07 -8.26 9.15
CA ARG A 382 6.78 -8.64 8.56
C ARG A 382 6.54 -7.90 7.25
N MET A 383 6.78 -6.58 7.23
CA MET A 383 6.66 -5.77 6.02
C MET A 383 7.69 -6.19 4.98
N MET A 384 8.94 -6.44 5.36
CA MET A 384 9.98 -6.89 4.43
C MET A 384 9.64 -8.25 3.78
N ARG A 385 8.94 -9.14 4.49
CA ARG A 385 8.44 -10.40 3.91
C ARG A 385 7.38 -10.16 2.81
N GLU A 386 6.45 -9.22 3.03
CA GLU A 386 5.46 -8.83 2.01
C GLU A 386 6.14 -8.22 0.78
N LEU A 387 7.08 -7.31 0.98
CA LEU A 387 7.88 -6.73 -0.10
C LEU A 387 8.69 -7.78 -0.85
N ALA A 388 9.33 -8.71 -0.13
CA ALA A 388 10.11 -9.79 -0.73
C ALA A 388 9.24 -10.71 -1.59
N ARG A 389 8.01 -11.00 -1.17
CA ARG A 389 7.05 -11.80 -1.95
C ARG A 389 6.82 -11.18 -3.32
N ARG A 390 6.67 -9.85 -3.38
CA ARG A 390 6.37 -9.12 -4.61
C ARG A 390 7.61 -8.75 -5.43
N LEU A 391 8.73 -8.44 -4.80
CA LEU A 391 9.92 -7.91 -5.47
C LEU A 391 11.02 -8.96 -5.72
N LYS A 392 11.27 -9.87 -4.76
CA LYS A 392 12.32 -10.88 -4.88
C LYS A 392 11.91 -12.13 -5.64
N ARG A 393 10.67 -12.61 -5.43
CA ARG A 393 10.20 -13.89 -5.97
C ARG A 393 9.68 -13.81 -7.41
N MET A 394 10.04 -12.75 -8.13
CA MET A 394 9.65 -12.54 -9.53
C MET A 394 10.81 -12.86 -10.48
N ALA A 395 10.48 -13.47 -11.62
CA ALA A 395 11.49 -13.86 -12.61
C ALA A 395 12.10 -12.66 -13.35
N PHE A 396 11.43 -11.51 -13.39
CA PHE A 396 11.88 -10.31 -14.09
C PHE A 396 12.56 -9.31 -13.14
N GLY A 397 13.41 -8.43 -13.70
CA GLY A 397 14.03 -7.33 -12.97
C GLY A 397 13.13 -6.08 -12.91
N TRP A 398 13.34 -5.28 -11.87
CA TRP A 398 12.67 -4.01 -11.64
C TRP A 398 13.59 -2.83 -11.98
N SER A 399 13.02 -1.74 -12.49
CA SER A 399 13.70 -0.44 -12.41
C SER A 399 13.70 0.04 -10.96
N GLU A 400 14.64 0.89 -10.59
CA GLU A 400 14.74 1.42 -9.23
C GLU A 400 13.48 2.17 -8.82
N ASP A 401 13.01 3.10 -9.66
CA ASP A 401 11.76 3.84 -9.41
C ASP A 401 10.54 2.92 -9.32
N GLY A 402 10.47 1.91 -10.20
CA GLY A 402 9.38 0.94 -10.21
C GLY A 402 9.34 0.08 -8.94
N ALA A 403 10.51 -0.33 -8.43
CA ALA A 403 10.62 -1.09 -7.19
C ALA A 403 10.21 -0.22 -5.98
N ALA A 404 10.75 1.00 -5.89
CA ALA A 404 10.43 1.93 -4.81
C ALA A 404 8.93 2.30 -4.81
N LYS A 405 8.36 2.62 -5.97
CA LYS A 405 6.92 2.93 -6.11
C LYS A 405 6.05 1.76 -5.69
N MET A 406 6.33 0.56 -6.19
CA MET A 406 5.58 -0.64 -5.82
C MET A 406 5.69 -0.94 -4.32
N ALA A 407 6.86 -0.74 -3.74
CA ALA A 407 7.06 -0.90 -2.30
C ALA A 407 6.20 0.09 -1.49
N ARG A 408 6.16 1.38 -1.87
CA ARG A 408 5.30 2.38 -1.20
C ARG A 408 3.82 2.04 -1.30
N ILE A 409 3.36 1.56 -2.46
CA ILE A 409 1.97 1.09 -2.63
C ILE A 409 1.66 -0.06 -1.66
N ILE A 410 2.55 -1.06 -1.59
CA ILE A 410 2.37 -2.22 -0.70
C ILE A 410 2.37 -1.76 0.76
N ILE A 411 3.35 -0.96 1.16
CA ILE A 411 3.45 -0.44 2.53
C ILE A 411 2.16 0.31 2.90
N LYS A 412 1.73 1.28 2.08
CA LYS A 412 0.51 2.06 2.34
C LYS A 412 -0.73 1.17 2.50
N ARG A 413 -0.90 0.16 1.63
CA ARG A 413 -2.02 -0.78 1.73
C ARG A 413 -2.03 -1.58 3.03
N PHE A 414 -0.86 -2.05 3.47
CA PHE A 414 -0.76 -2.98 4.60
C PHE A 414 -0.60 -2.30 5.95
N THR A 415 0.01 -1.12 6.01
CA THR A 415 0.25 -0.43 7.27
C THR A 415 -0.72 0.71 7.55
N SER A 416 -1.29 1.29 6.50
CA SER A 416 -2.14 2.49 6.58
C SER A 416 -3.43 2.30 5.78
N ALA A 417 -4.16 1.23 6.09
CA ALA A 417 -5.41 0.88 5.38
C ALA A 417 -6.41 2.05 5.37
N GLY A 418 -6.50 2.83 6.45
CA GLY A 418 -7.32 4.03 6.53
C GLY A 418 -6.92 5.11 5.52
N GLN A 419 -5.60 5.38 5.38
CA GLN A 419 -5.09 6.32 4.37
C GLN A 419 -5.30 5.81 2.94
N TRP A 420 -5.15 4.49 2.72
CA TRP A 420 -5.42 3.85 1.43
C TRP A 420 -6.89 4.01 1.01
N GLU A 421 -7.81 3.70 1.92
CA GLU A 421 -9.25 3.85 1.67
C GLU A 421 -9.66 5.31 1.52
N LYS A 422 -9.10 6.23 2.31
CA LYS A 422 -9.33 7.67 2.19
C LYS A 422 -8.91 8.17 0.81
N TYR A 423 -7.68 7.86 0.37
CA TYR A 423 -7.17 8.23 -0.95
C TYR A 423 -8.14 7.80 -2.07
N TRP A 424 -8.56 6.52 -2.05
CA TRP A 424 -9.45 6.02 -3.09
C TRP A 424 -10.86 6.57 -2.98
N ARG A 425 -11.38 6.80 -1.78
CA ARG A 425 -12.71 7.42 -1.57
C ARG A 425 -12.74 8.82 -2.17
N GLU A 426 -11.72 9.63 -1.94
CA GLU A 426 -11.58 10.97 -2.50
C GLU A 426 -11.49 10.91 -4.02
N ARG A 427 -10.66 10.02 -4.56
CA ARG A 427 -10.50 9.85 -6.02
C ARG A 427 -11.74 9.27 -6.69
N LEU A 428 -12.47 8.39 -6.04
CA LEU A 428 -13.74 7.84 -6.50
C LEU A 428 -14.90 8.82 -6.31
N ARG A 429 -14.72 9.87 -5.49
CA ARG A 429 -15.73 10.89 -5.17
C ARG A 429 -17.05 10.28 -4.67
N ILE A 430 -16.96 9.23 -3.83
CA ILE A 430 -18.12 8.57 -3.26
C ILE A 430 -18.74 9.48 -2.20
N GLN A 431 -19.88 10.10 -2.55
CA GLN A 431 -20.65 11.02 -1.70
C GLN A 431 -21.99 10.44 -1.26
N ASN A 432 -22.24 9.15 -1.55
CA ASN A 432 -23.52 8.47 -1.27
C ASN A 432 -24.76 9.12 -1.94
N ASN A 433 -24.57 9.88 -3.02
CA ASN A 433 -25.64 10.56 -3.76
C ASN A 433 -26.36 9.65 -4.74
N VAL A 434 -25.88 8.42 -4.93
CA VAL A 434 -26.48 7.43 -5.84
C VAL A 434 -26.94 6.24 -5.02
N MET A 435 -28.24 5.96 -5.07
CA MET A 435 -28.83 4.76 -4.50
C MET A 435 -29.46 3.93 -5.63
N LEU A 436 -28.96 2.68 -5.80
CA LEU A 436 -29.59 1.71 -6.70
C LEU A 436 -30.37 0.71 -5.85
N VAL A 437 -31.68 0.64 -6.09
CA VAL A 437 -32.57 -0.28 -5.36
C VAL A 437 -33.10 -1.32 -6.33
N LEU A 438 -32.78 -2.59 -6.07
CA LEU A 438 -33.41 -3.72 -6.74
C LEU A 438 -34.67 -4.10 -5.96
N ARG A 439 -35.85 -3.84 -6.54
CA ARG A 439 -37.12 -4.30 -5.95
C ARG A 439 -37.37 -5.73 -6.39
N ASN A 440 -37.95 -6.55 -5.50
CA ASN A 440 -38.28 -7.96 -5.78
C ASN A 440 -38.99 -8.10 -7.11
N ILE A 441 -38.33 -8.74 -8.08
CA ILE A 441 -38.94 -9.17 -9.31
C ILE A 441 -39.72 -10.44 -8.95
N LYS A 442 -41.02 -10.34 -8.72
CA LYS A 442 -41.91 -11.51 -8.66
C LYS A 442 -42.22 -11.88 -10.11
N ALA A 443 -41.95 -13.15 -10.46
CA ALA A 443 -42.53 -13.70 -11.67
C ALA A 443 -44.05 -13.68 -11.50
N GLU A 444 -44.75 -12.89 -12.30
CA GLU A 444 -46.20 -13.00 -12.38
C GLU A 444 -46.51 -14.37 -12.98
N ASN A 445 -47.44 -15.07 -12.32
CA ASN A 445 -47.86 -16.39 -12.73
C ASN A 445 -48.46 -16.32 -14.14
N PRO A 446 -48.02 -17.10 -15.11
CA PRO A 446 -48.53 -17.03 -16.50
C PRO A 446 -49.89 -17.68 -16.68
N GLN A 447 -50.75 -17.68 -15.67
CA GLN A 447 -52.08 -18.35 -15.77
C GLN A 447 -53.20 -17.50 -16.44
N THR A 448 -52.87 -16.40 -17.09
CA THR A 448 -53.89 -15.58 -17.76
C THR A 448 -53.63 -15.28 -19.24
N LEU A 449 -52.86 -16.12 -19.94
CA LEU A 449 -52.77 -16.07 -21.40
C LEU A 449 -53.30 -17.37 -22.03
N GLY A 450 -54.57 -17.66 -21.72
CA GLY A 450 -55.23 -18.85 -22.29
C GLY A 450 -56.73 -18.79 -22.08
N GLN A 451 -57.44 -17.85 -22.75
CA GLN A 451 -58.80 -17.99 -23.28
C GLN A 451 -58.96 -17.10 -24.49
#